data_3b1625df71e0a209956127ae5731f9e2
#
_entry.id   3b1625df71e0a209956127ae5731f9e2
#
_cell.length_a   1.000
_cell.length_b   1.000
_cell.length_c   1.000
_cell.angle_alpha   90.00
_cell.angle_beta   90.00
_cell.angle_gamma   90.00
#
_symmetry.space_group_name_H-M   'P 1'
#
loop_
_entity.id
_entity.type
_entity.pdbx_description
1 polymer ?
#
loop_
_entity_poly.entity_id
_entity_poly.type
_entity_poly.pdbx_seq_one_letter_code
_entity_poly.pdbx_strand_id
1 'polypeptide(L)'
;MHRPCPVSVPKKSPPEGRTATRTRTGSTAQRLAPRRARSYNPHKRLPESVMTFTHRHLLGIEHLRPEEIVTLLDLADDYVTLNQGDTKHSEVLAGLTQINMFFENSTRTQASFEIAGKRLGADVMNMAMQASSITKGETLIDTALTLNAMHPDLLIVRHPHSGAVDLLAQKVNCAVLNAGDGRHEHPTQALLDALTIRRAKGRLHRLNIAICGDIAHSRVARSNIILLGKMENRIRLIGPPTLMPAGIAEFGVEVYDDMAKGLEDVDVVMMLRLQRERMDGGFIPSTREYYHRFGLDADKLSHAKPDAIVMHPGPMNRGVEIDGTLADDINRSVIQDQVEMGVAVRMAAMDLLARNLRSVRGAA
;
A
#
# COMPACT_ATOMS: atom_id res chain seq x y z
N MET A 1 -34.50 31.89 -50.08
CA MET A 1 -35.20 31.10 -51.11
C MET A 1 -34.22 30.02 -51.58
N HIS A 2 -34.71 28.79 -51.73
CA HIS A 2 -34.10 27.54 -52.21
C HIS A 2 -33.38 26.68 -51.15
N ARG A 3 -34.14 25.69 -50.65
CA ARG A 3 -33.67 24.45 -50.09
C ARG A 3 -33.40 23.45 -51.24
N PRO A 4 -32.39 22.61 -51.21
CA PRO A 4 -32.39 21.38 -52.02
C PRO A 4 -32.85 20.14 -51.22
N CYS A 5 -33.56 19.28 -51.95
CA CYS A 5 -34.11 18.00 -51.56
C CYS A 5 -33.07 16.90 -51.25
N PRO A 6 -33.44 15.85 -50.50
CA PRO A 6 -32.55 14.74 -50.17
C PRO A 6 -32.52 13.65 -51.28
N VAL A 7 -31.31 13.17 -51.56
CA VAL A 7 -31.05 12.03 -52.47
C VAL A 7 -31.13 10.74 -51.68
N SER A 8 -31.98 9.85 -52.14
CA SER A 8 -32.15 8.48 -51.63
C SER A 8 -31.03 7.54 -52.09
N VAL A 9 -30.40 6.81 -51.18
CA VAL A 9 -29.42 5.72 -51.48
C VAL A 9 -30.11 4.36 -51.32
N PRO A 10 -29.95 3.41 -52.25
CA PRO A 10 -30.62 2.10 -52.17
C PRO A 10 -29.96 1.16 -51.18
N LYS A 11 -30.78 0.40 -50.41
CA LYS A 11 -30.41 -0.68 -49.53
C LYS A 11 -29.91 -1.90 -50.34
N LYS A 12 -28.69 -2.37 -50.06
CA LYS A 12 -28.20 -3.68 -50.51
C LYS A 12 -28.45 -4.72 -49.40
N SER A 13 -29.05 -5.83 -49.78
CA SER A 13 -29.29 -7.02 -48.95
C SER A 13 -28.00 -7.78 -48.65
N PRO A 14 -27.87 -8.50 -47.52
CA PRO A 14 -26.68 -9.26 -47.19
C PRO A 14 -26.76 -10.69 -47.84
N PRO A 15 -25.62 -11.30 -48.16
CA PRO A 15 -25.57 -12.70 -48.64
C PRO A 15 -25.65 -13.69 -47.48
N GLU A 16 -26.40 -14.76 -47.71
CA GLU A 16 -26.56 -15.91 -46.82
C GLU A 16 -25.30 -16.79 -46.74
N GLY A 17 -25.07 -17.33 -45.54
CA GLY A 17 -24.60 -18.70 -45.33
C GLY A 17 -23.13 -19.02 -45.48
N ARG A 18 -22.46 -19.11 -44.31
CA ARG A 18 -21.50 -20.24 -44.02
C ARG A 18 -21.44 -20.44 -42.52
N THR A 19 -22.00 -21.53 -42.04
CA THR A 19 -21.83 -22.13 -40.71
C THR A 19 -20.37 -22.53 -40.50
N ALA A 20 -19.60 -21.75 -39.73
CA ALA A 20 -18.30 -22.16 -39.22
C ALA A 20 -18.50 -22.71 -37.80
N THR A 21 -18.33 -23.99 -37.64
CA THR A 21 -18.31 -24.70 -36.35
C THR A 21 -17.12 -24.20 -35.53
N ARG A 22 -17.39 -23.36 -34.57
CA ARG A 22 -16.40 -22.82 -33.61
C ARG A 22 -16.25 -23.82 -32.47
N THR A 23 -15.23 -24.67 -32.55
CA THR A 23 -14.74 -25.48 -31.42
C THR A 23 -14.32 -24.53 -30.29
N ARG A 24 -15.14 -24.45 -29.25
CA ARG A 24 -14.82 -23.82 -27.99
C ARG A 24 -13.79 -24.70 -27.26
N THR A 25 -12.51 -24.38 -27.36
CA THR A 25 -11.52 -24.82 -26.39
C THR A 25 -11.73 -23.94 -25.15
N GLY A 26 -12.47 -24.48 -24.19
CA GLY A 26 -12.70 -23.85 -22.89
C GLY A 26 -11.40 -23.89 -22.07
N SER A 27 -10.64 -22.81 -22.08
CA SER A 27 -9.70 -22.53 -21.01
C SER A 27 -10.51 -22.00 -19.81
N THR A 28 -10.82 -22.88 -18.89
CA THR A 28 -11.36 -22.54 -17.57
C THR A 28 -10.21 -21.86 -16.81
N ALA A 29 -10.17 -20.53 -16.84
CA ALA A 29 -9.39 -19.74 -15.90
C ALA A 29 -9.89 -20.08 -14.48
N GLN A 30 -9.14 -20.91 -13.76
CA GLN A 30 -9.37 -21.15 -12.34
C GLN A 30 -9.15 -19.83 -11.61
N ARG A 31 -10.25 -19.12 -11.31
CA ARG A 31 -10.23 -18.10 -10.26
C ARG A 31 -9.69 -18.77 -9.00
N LEU A 32 -8.64 -18.21 -8.41
CA LEU A 32 -8.17 -18.61 -7.09
C LEU A 32 -9.40 -18.63 -6.16
N ALA A 33 -9.78 -19.84 -5.75
CA ALA A 33 -10.95 -20.01 -4.88
C ALA A 33 -10.73 -19.19 -3.61
N PRO A 34 -11.69 -18.35 -3.19
CA PRO A 34 -11.59 -17.64 -1.94
C PRO A 34 -11.41 -18.67 -0.82
N ARG A 35 -10.34 -18.51 -0.02
CA ARG A 35 -10.21 -19.28 1.23
C ARG A 35 -11.53 -19.13 1.98
N ARG A 36 -12.11 -20.23 2.46
CA ARG A 36 -13.36 -20.23 3.24
C ARG A 36 -13.30 -19.09 4.25
N ALA A 37 -14.21 -18.13 4.11
CA ALA A 37 -14.34 -17.00 5.02
C ALA A 37 -14.48 -17.54 6.44
N ARG A 38 -13.51 -17.24 7.30
CA ARG A 38 -13.67 -17.44 8.75
C ARG A 38 -14.70 -16.40 9.20
N SER A 39 -15.75 -16.80 9.91
CA SER A 39 -16.68 -15.83 10.48
C SER A 39 -15.95 -14.91 11.45
N TYR A 40 -16.09 -13.60 11.27
CA TYR A 40 -15.57 -12.62 12.23
C TYR A 40 -16.31 -12.80 13.56
N ASN A 41 -15.58 -12.98 14.64
CA ASN A 41 -16.10 -13.02 15.99
C ASN A 41 -15.44 -11.93 16.84
N PRO A 42 -16.15 -10.82 17.17
CA PRO A 42 -15.59 -9.71 17.95
C PRO A 42 -15.17 -10.12 19.37
N HIS A 43 -15.70 -11.23 19.90
CA HIS A 43 -15.38 -11.79 21.21
C HIS A 43 -14.34 -12.92 21.18
N LYS A 44 -13.81 -13.24 19.98
CA LYS A 44 -12.75 -14.24 19.86
C LYS A 44 -11.54 -13.77 20.66
N ARG A 45 -11.18 -14.52 21.71
CA ARG A 45 -9.89 -14.35 22.35
C ARG A 45 -8.82 -14.47 21.27
N LEU A 46 -8.06 -13.39 21.09
CA LEU A 46 -6.93 -13.44 20.17
C LEU A 46 -5.98 -14.55 20.60
N PRO A 47 -5.32 -15.24 19.65
CA PRO A 47 -4.30 -16.22 19.99
C PRO A 47 -3.26 -15.58 20.92
N GLU A 48 -2.62 -16.37 21.78
CA GLU A 48 -1.54 -15.90 22.69
C GLU A 48 -0.45 -15.09 21.97
N SER A 49 -0.24 -15.33 20.68
CA SER A 49 0.65 -14.55 19.81
C SER A 49 0.31 -13.07 19.73
N VAL A 50 -0.96 -12.66 19.92
CA VAL A 50 -1.37 -11.23 19.95
C VAL A 50 -0.95 -10.56 21.26
N MET A 51 -0.73 -11.34 22.34
CA MET A 51 -0.23 -10.81 23.60
C MET A 51 1.26 -10.40 23.53
N THR A 52 1.95 -10.69 22.42
CA THR A 52 3.37 -10.36 22.23
C THR A 52 3.61 -9.00 21.60
N PHE A 53 2.59 -8.35 21.02
CA PHE A 53 2.73 -7.02 20.42
C PHE A 53 2.68 -5.93 21.51
N THR A 54 3.86 -5.43 21.94
CA THR A 54 3.99 -4.52 23.08
C THR A 54 4.38 -3.09 22.69
N HIS A 55 4.39 -2.76 21.39
CA HIS A 55 4.77 -1.44 20.92
C HIS A 55 3.74 -0.38 21.29
N ARG A 56 4.21 0.73 21.88
CA ARG A 56 3.39 1.92 22.15
C ARG A 56 3.05 2.68 20.89
N HIS A 57 3.95 2.68 19.90
CA HIS A 57 3.86 3.40 18.64
C HIS A 57 4.16 2.45 17.48
N LEU A 58 3.69 2.78 16.27
CA LEU A 58 4.11 2.11 15.04
C LEU A 58 4.78 3.15 14.12
N LEU A 59 6.09 3.36 14.31
CA LEU A 59 6.85 4.41 13.63
C LEU A 59 7.55 3.91 12.36
N GLY A 60 7.93 2.62 12.33
CA GLY A 60 8.58 1.97 11.21
C GLY A 60 8.46 0.44 11.29
N ILE A 61 9.00 -0.23 10.31
CA ILE A 61 9.09 -1.70 10.25
C ILE A 61 10.35 -2.20 10.96
N GLU A 62 11.37 -1.36 11.07
CA GLU A 62 12.68 -1.75 11.58
C GLU A 62 12.61 -2.40 12.98
N HIS A 63 11.75 -1.89 13.84
CA HIS A 63 11.61 -2.36 15.23
C HIS A 63 10.65 -3.54 15.40
N LEU A 64 9.89 -3.94 14.36
CA LEU A 64 8.99 -5.08 14.43
C LEU A 64 9.76 -6.39 14.23
N ARG A 65 9.47 -7.38 15.06
CA ARG A 65 9.93 -8.76 14.87
C ARG A 65 9.06 -9.47 13.84
N PRO A 66 9.58 -10.53 13.17
CA PRO A 66 8.79 -11.31 12.21
C PRO A 66 7.45 -11.83 12.78
N GLU A 67 7.43 -12.29 14.03
CA GLU A 67 6.24 -12.80 14.71
C GLU A 67 5.19 -11.71 14.94
N GLU A 68 5.64 -10.47 15.21
CA GLU A 68 4.75 -9.31 15.37
C GLU A 68 4.15 -8.87 14.04
N ILE A 69 4.93 -8.95 12.95
CA ILE A 69 4.43 -8.76 11.60
C ILE A 69 3.34 -9.78 11.29
N VAL A 70 3.60 -11.07 11.52
CA VAL A 70 2.62 -12.14 11.30
C VAL A 70 1.35 -11.92 12.13
N THR A 71 1.49 -11.58 13.41
CA THR A 71 0.37 -11.27 14.30
C THR A 71 -0.51 -10.15 13.76
N LEU A 72 0.12 -9.06 13.29
CA LEU A 72 -0.60 -7.92 12.71
C LEU A 72 -1.32 -8.32 11.42
N LEU A 73 -0.65 -9.09 10.55
CA LEU A 73 -1.24 -9.56 9.30
C LEU A 73 -2.39 -10.56 9.54
N ASP A 74 -2.33 -11.41 10.57
CA ASP A 74 -3.40 -12.34 10.92
C ASP A 74 -4.64 -11.59 11.43
N LEU A 75 -4.44 -10.59 12.28
CA LEU A 75 -5.53 -9.72 12.72
C LEU A 75 -6.10 -8.91 11.54
N ALA A 76 -5.26 -8.47 10.61
CA ALA A 76 -5.72 -7.78 9.42
C ALA A 76 -6.57 -8.68 8.50
N ASP A 77 -6.28 -9.98 8.38
CA ASP A 77 -7.13 -10.94 7.66
C ASP A 77 -8.53 -11.07 8.29
N ASP A 78 -8.63 -11.03 9.63
CA ASP A 78 -9.92 -11.00 10.31
C ASP A 78 -10.68 -9.70 9.95
N TYR A 79 -10.00 -8.55 9.86
CA TYR A 79 -10.59 -7.28 9.43
C TYR A 79 -10.93 -7.23 7.94
N VAL A 80 -10.21 -7.94 7.06
CA VAL A 80 -10.64 -8.11 5.66
C VAL A 80 -12.01 -8.79 5.64
N THR A 81 -12.18 -9.86 6.43
CA THR A 81 -13.46 -10.57 6.53
C THR A 81 -14.58 -9.66 7.05
N LEU A 82 -14.32 -8.85 8.08
CA LEU A 82 -15.28 -7.86 8.58
C LEU A 82 -15.66 -6.84 7.50
N ASN A 83 -14.66 -6.32 6.76
CA ASN A 83 -14.87 -5.30 5.73
C ASN A 83 -15.68 -5.80 4.52
N GLN A 84 -15.66 -7.11 4.25
CA GLN A 84 -16.43 -7.75 3.19
C GLN A 84 -17.84 -8.17 3.63
N GLY A 85 -18.11 -8.15 4.93
CA GLY A 85 -19.43 -8.48 5.49
C GLY A 85 -20.44 -7.34 5.39
N ASP A 86 -21.69 -7.63 5.75
CA ASP A 86 -22.77 -6.64 5.75
C ASP A 86 -22.59 -5.59 6.85
N THR A 87 -22.16 -6.00 8.04
CA THR A 87 -21.85 -5.12 9.17
C THR A 87 -20.34 -4.86 9.22
N LYS A 88 -19.93 -3.67 8.77
CA LYS A 88 -18.52 -3.27 8.69
C LYS A 88 -18.08 -2.47 9.92
N HIS A 89 -18.58 -2.82 11.08
CA HIS A 89 -18.38 -2.05 12.32
C HIS A 89 -17.89 -2.95 13.45
N SER A 90 -17.04 -2.38 14.30
CA SER A 90 -16.51 -2.97 15.53
C SER A 90 -16.38 -1.85 16.56
N GLU A 91 -16.56 -2.16 17.84
CA GLU A 91 -16.47 -1.18 18.94
C GLU A 91 -15.12 -1.23 19.67
N VAL A 92 -14.09 -1.79 19.03
CA VAL A 92 -12.76 -1.94 19.65
C VAL A 92 -12.16 -0.60 20.07
N LEU A 93 -12.42 0.47 19.33
CA LEU A 93 -11.96 1.82 19.65
C LEU A 93 -13.09 2.73 20.18
N ALA A 94 -14.23 2.19 20.63
CA ALA A 94 -15.30 3.00 21.19
C ALA A 94 -14.80 3.80 22.39
N GLY A 95 -15.11 5.11 22.39
CA GLY A 95 -14.67 6.08 23.41
C GLY A 95 -13.22 6.53 23.29
N LEU A 96 -12.50 6.13 22.23
CA LEU A 96 -11.14 6.61 21.95
C LEU A 96 -11.15 7.66 20.84
N THR A 97 -10.28 8.66 20.96
CA THR A 97 -10.14 9.75 20.00
C THR A 97 -8.94 9.51 19.09
N GLN A 98 -9.19 9.48 17.77
CA GLN A 98 -8.18 9.41 16.72
C GLN A 98 -8.03 10.77 16.04
N ILE A 99 -6.81 11.30 15.96
CA ILE A 99 -6.49 12.53 15.21
C ILE A 99 -5.60 12.17 14.02
N ASN A 100 -6.04 12.53 12.82
CA ASN A 100 -5.26 12.39 11.59
C ASN A 100 -4.58 13.72 11.25
N MET A 101 -3.25 13.79 11.39
CA MET A 101 -2.41 14.96 11.13
C MET A 101 -1.62 14.77 9.83
N PHE A 102 -2.06 15.38 8.74
CA PHE A 102 -1.42 15.25 7.45
C PHE A 102 -0.77 16.56 7.02
N PHE A 103 0.56 16.63 7.13
CA PHE A 103 1.39 17.75 6.66
C PHE A 103 1.75 17.65 5.18
N GLU A 104 1.51 16.49 4.57
CA GLU A 104 1.67 16.22 3.14
C GLU A 104 0.35 15.65 2.61
N ASN A 105 -0.13 16.17 1.49
CA ASN A 105 -1.39 15.72 0.89
C ASN A 105 -1.38 14.24 0.54
N SER A 106 -2.39 13.51 0.99
CA SER A 106 -2.59 12.11 0.65
C SER A 106 -4.04 11.67 0.85
N THR A 107 -4.87 11.94 -0.14
CA THR A 107 -6.31 11.62 -0.09
C THR A 107 -6.57 10.15 0.23
N ARG A 108 -5.87 9.21 -0.42
CA ARG A 108 -6.07 7.77 -0.18
C ARG A 108 -5.68 7.35 1.23
N THR A 109 -4.49 7.76 1.70
CA THR A 109 -4.00 7.36 3.02
C THR A 109 -4.89 7.94 4.11
N GLN A 110 -5.24 9.22 4.01
CA GLN A 110 -6.13 9.88 4.96
C GLN A 110 -7.51 9.24 5.00
N ALA A 111 -8.17 9.08 3.84
CA ALA A 111 -9.48 8.43 3.75
C ALA A 111 -9.46 7.00 4.30
N SER A 112 -8.39 6.24 4.03
CA SER A 112 -8.26 4.87 4.55
C SER A 112 -8.10 4.82 6.07
N PHE A 113 -7.36 5.74 6.70
CA PHE A 113 -7.28 5.84 8.16
C PHE A 113 -8.59 6.33 8.78
N GLU A 114 -9.27 7.27 8.13
CA GLU A 114 -10.58 7.74 8.58
C GLU A 114 -11.62 6.62 8.56
N ILE A 115 -11.70 5.87 7.45
CA ILE A 115 -12.60 4.72 7.33
C ILE A 115 -12.26 3.66 8.39
N ALA A 116 -10.96 3.36 8.58
CA ALA A 116 -10.52 2.37 9.54
C ALA A 116 -10.91 2.75 10.97
N GLY A 117 -10.68 3.99 11.40
CA GLY A 117 -11.07 4.47 12.73
C GLY A 117 -12.57 4.44 12.96
N LYS A 118 -13.36 4.95 11.99
CA LYS A 118 -14.83 4.92 12.07
C LYS A 118 -15.39 3.49 12.13
N ARG A 119 -14.79 2.54 11.39
CA ARG A 119 -15.19 1.13 11.45
C ARG A 119 -14.84 0.47 12.79
N LEU A 120 -13.82 0.96 13.47
CA LEU A 120 -13.45 0.49 14.81
C LEU A 120 -14.20 1.22 15.95
N GLY A 121 -15.07 2.18 15.63
CA GLY A 121 -15.89 2.93 16.62
C GLY A 121 -15.17 4.12 17.25
N ALA A 122 -14.04 4.59 16.70
CA ALA A 122 -13.33 5.76 17.22
C ALA A 122 -14.01 7.08 16.83
N ASP A 123 -13.86 8.10 17.69
CA ASP A 123 -14.11 9.49 17.33
C ASP A 123 -12.95 10.01 16.50
N VAL A 124 -13.20 10.19 15.19
CA VAL A 124 -12.14 10.52 14.22
C VAL A 124 -12.17 11.99 13.83
N MET A 125 -11.04 12.69 14.04
CA MET A 125 -10.82 14.06 13.59
C MET A 125 -9.72 14.13 12.54
N ASN A 126 -10.00 14.79 11.40
CA ASN A 126 -9.00 15.10 10.38
C ASN A 126 -8.54 16.55 10.50
N MET A 127 -7.24 16.75 10.57
CA MET A 127 -6.63 18.09 10.61
C MET A 127 -5.92 18.40 9.29
N ALA A 128 -6.37 19.46 8.63
CA ALA A 128 -5.72 20.00 7.44
C ALA A 128 -4.56 20.91 7.85
N MET A 129 -3.37 20.34 8.08
CA MET A 129 -2.20 21.05 8.64
C MET A 129 -1.65 22.16 7.72
N GLN A 130 -1.86 22.08 6.41
CA GLN A 130 -1.41 23.12 5.46
C GLN A 130 -2.19 24.43 5.58
N ALA A 131 -3.41 24.40 6.12
CA ALA A 131 -4.28 25.56 6.29
C ALA A 131 -4.29 26.09 7.72
N SER A 132 -3.53 25.48 8.64
CA SER A 132 -3.59 25.78 10.08
C SER A 132 -2.38 26.56 10.61
N SER A 133 -2.11 26.47 11.88
CA SER A 133 -1.13 27.23 12.67
C SER A 133 0.31 27.26 12.14
N ILE A 134 0.73 26.28 11.30
CA ILE A 134 2.06 26.25 10.68
C ILE A 134 2.32 27.51 9.83
N THR A 135 1.29 28.00 9.15
CA THR A 135 1.37 29.28 8.39
C THR A 135 1.58 30.48 9.31
N LYS A 136 1.35 30.33 10.63
CA LYS A 136 1.56 31.37 11.66
C LYS A 136 2.89 31.22 12.38
N GLY A 137 3.79 30.29 11.96
CA GLY A 137 5.11 30.08 12.56
C GLY A 137 5.14 29.13 13.77
N GLU A 138 4.06 28.39 14.03
CA GLU A 138 4.02 27.34 15.06
C GLU A 138 4.94 26.16 14.67
N THR A 139 5.73 25.67 15.63
CA THR A 139 6.60 24.52 15.38
C THR A 139 5.83 23.20 15.43
N LEU A 140 6.38 22.14 14.84
CA LEU A 140 5.83 20.79 14.94
C LEU A 140 5.64 20.35 16.41
N ILE A 141 6.58 20.73 17.29
CA ILE A 141 6.55 20.38 18.72
C ILE A 141 5.42 21.12 19.41
N ASP A 142 5.23 22.40 19.15
CA ASP A 142 4.16 23.20 19.77
C ASP A 142 2.78 22.65 19.36
N THR A 143 2.61 22.32 18.08
CA THR A 143 1.41 21.66 17.57
C THR A 143 1.17 20.32 18.29
N ALA A 144 2.23 19.50 18.44
CA ALA A 144 2.13 18.22 19.14
C ALA A 144 1.72 18.37 20.60
N LEU A 145 2.32 19.33 21.33
CA LEU A 145 2.00 19.61 22.74
C LEU A 145 0.56 20.14 22.89
N THR A 146 0.13 21.02 22.00
CA THR A 146 -1.25 21.54 21.98
C THR A 146 -2.26 20.40 21.80
N LEU A 147 -2.01 19.50 20.86
CA LEU A 147 -2.90 18.35 20.63
C LEU A 147 -2.82 17.34 21.79
N ASN A 148 -1.63 17.13 22.36
CA ASN A 148 -1.47 16.25 23.52
C ASN A 148 -2.29 16.71 24.72
N ALA A 149 -2.44 18.03 24.91
CA ALA A 149 -3.29 18.63 25.95
C ALA A 149 -4.80 18.38 25.75
N MET A 150 -5.22 17.98 24.54
CA MET A 150 -6.60 17.56 24.23
C MET A 150 -6.84 16.07 24.51
N HIS A 151 -5.84 15.36 25.03
CA HIS A 151 -5.88 13.96 25.41
C HIS A 151 -6.34 12.99 24.31
N PRO A 152 -5.79 13.06 23.06
CA PRO A 152 -6.07 12.04 22.06
C PRO A 152 -5.51 10.67 22.48
N ASP A 153 -6.07 9.61 21.93
CA ASP A 153 -5.58 8.25 22.17
C ASP A 153 -4.66 7.77 21.03
N LEU A 154 -4.95 8.19 19.80
CA LEU A 154 -4.22 7.82 18.59
C LEU A 154 -3.91 9.07 17.76
N LEU A 155 -2.64 9.28 17.43
CA LEU A 155 -2.19 10.25 16.44
C LEU A 155 -1.69 9.53 15.19
N ILE A 156 -2.32 9.79 14.06
CA ILE A 156 -1.92 9.30 12.75
C ILE A 156 -1.20 10.43 12.03
N VAL A 157 0.11 10.30 11.85
CA VAL A 157 0.94 11.41 11.38
C VAL A 157 1.57 11.11 10.02
N ARG A 158 1.41 12.03 9.07
CA ARG A 158 2.12 12.03 7.80
C ARG A 158 2.90 13.33 7.63
N HIS A 159 4.21 13.24 7.37
CA HIS A 159 5.08 14.41 7.34
C HIS A 159 6.04 14.37 6.12
N PRO A 160 6.38 15.53 5.48
CA PRO A 160 7.34 15.57 4.36
C PRO A 160 8.80 15.32 4.80
N HIS A 161 9.15 15.48 6.07
CA HIS A 161 10.51 15.28 6.57
C HIS A 161 10.65 13.95 7.31
N SER A 162 11.74 13.22 7.01
CA SER A 162 12.11 11.98 7.70
C SER A 162 12.44 12.25 9.17
N GLY A 163 11.98 11.34 10.07
CA GLY A 163 12.22 11.46 11.52
C GLY A 163 11.26 12.41 12.26
N ALA A 164 10.45 13.21 11.55
CA ALA A 164 9.50 14.12 12.18
C ALA A 164 8.46 13.40 13.04
N VAL A 165 8.01 12.21 12.61
CA VAL A 165 7.04 11.40 13.35
C VAL A 165 7.64 10.80 14.61
N ASP A 166 8.91 10.39 14.57
CA ASP A 166 9.69 9.94 15.72
C ASP A 166 9.83 11.03 16.78
N LEU A 167 10.22 12.24 16.34
CA LEU A 167 10.35 13.40 17.23
C LEU A 167 9.00 13.71 17.91
N LEU A 168 7.90 13.64 17.17
CA LEU A 168 6.56 13.88 17.70
C LEU A 168 6.17 12.80 18.72
N ALA A 169 6.44 11.53 18.44
CA ALA A 169 6.13 10.41 19.32
C ALA A 169 6.79 10.52 20.70
N GLN A 170 7.97 11.15 20.79
CA GLN A 170 8.66 11.43 22.05
C GLN A 170 8.02 12.56 22.89
N LYS A 171 7.12 13.35 22.32
CA LYS A 171 6.53 14.55 22.95
C LYS A 171 5.06 14.38 23.32
N VAL A 172 4.45 13.23 23.02
CA VAL A 172 3.02 13.00 23.26
C VAL A 172 2.77 11.76 24.12
N ASN A 173 1.63 11.75 24.82
CA ASN A 173 1.24 10.67 25.72
C ASN A 173 0.35 9.60 25.06
N CYS A 174 -0.09 9.82 23.83
CA CYS A 174 -0.93 8.90 23.06
C CYS A 174 -0.08 7.94 22.19
N ALA A 175 -0.72 6.97 21.58
CA ALA A 175 -0.09 6.13 20.56
C ALA A 175 0.08 6.90 19.26
N VAL A 176 1.24 6.75 18.61
CA VAL A 176 1.55 7.39 17.32
C VAL A 176 1.72 6.34 16.24
N LEU A 177 1.08 6.59 15.09
CA LEU A 177 1.19 5.74 13.91
C LEU A 177 1.71 6.56 12.72
N ASN A 178 2.83 6.11 12.14
CA ASN A 178 3.45 6.75 10.99
C ASN A 178 2.68 6.44 9.70
N ALA A 179 2.02 7.44 9.12
CA ALA A 179 1.33 7.37 7.83
C ALA A 179 2.22 7.78 6.65
N GLY A 180 3.53 7.82 6.87
CA GLY A 180 4.59 8.12 5.91
C GLY A 180 5.34 9.41 6.23
N ASP A 181 6.65 9.30 6.46
CA ASP A 181 7.55 10.41 6.74
C ASP A 181 8.70 10.50 5.73
N GLY A 182 8.79 11.63 5.04
CA GLY A 182 9.85 11.92 4.08
C GLY A 182 10.15 10.79 3.09
N ARG A 183 11.41 10.37 3.07
CA ARG A 183 11.91 9.19 2.33
C ARG A 183 12.20 8.01 3.27
N HIS A 184 11.79 8.11 4.54
CA HIS A 184 12.17 7.18 5.61
C HIS A 184 11.28 5.93 5.60
N GLU A 185 10.06 6.00 6.16
CA GLU A 185 9.21 4.83 6.28
C GLU A 185 7.71 5.12 6.01
N HIS A 186 6.99 4.07 5.63
CA HIS A 186 5.54 4.03 5.57
C HIS A 186 5.08 2.63 6.01
N PRO A 187 5.11 2.33 7.33
CA PRO A 187 4.95 0.97 7.83
C PRO A 187 3.65 0.32 7.40
N THR A 188 2.52 1.04 7.43
CA THR A 188 1.23 0.46 7.02
C THR A 188 1.14 0.18 5.52
N GLN A 189 1.98 0.82 4.69
CA GLN A 189 2.07 0.48 3.27
C GLN A 189 2.80 -0.86 3.09
N ALA A 190 3.96 -1.04 3.71
CA ALA A 190 4.68 -2.32 3.61
C ALA A 190 3.85 -3.49 4.19
N LEU A 191 3.11 -3.25 5.27
CA LEU A 191 2.24 -4.27 5.86
C LEU A 191 1.05 -4.63 4.94
N LEU A 192 0.41 -3.66 4.28
CA LEU A 192 -0.66 -3.96 3.33
C LEU A 192 -0.13 -4.65 2.06
N ASP A 193 1.07 -4.28 1.61
CA ASP A 193 1.74 -4.95 0.49
C ASP A 193 2.05 -6.41 0.86
N ALA A 194 2.59 -6.65 2.06
CA ALA A 194 2.84 -7.99 2.59
C ALA A 194 1.55 -8.83 2.72
N LEU A 195 0.46 -8.23 3.22
CA LEU A 195 -0.84 -8.91 3.30
C LEU A 195 -1.35 -9.30 1.91
N THR A 196 -1.24 -8.38 0.94
CA THR A 196 -1.65 -8.62 -0.46
C THR A 196 -0.84 -9.76 -1.06
N ILE A 197 0.49 -9.76 -0.89
CA ILE A 197 1.38 -10.84 -1.35
C ILE A 197 0.98 -12.17 -0.69
N ARG A 198 0.82 -12.19 0.65
CA ARG A 198 0.44 -13.40 1.38
C ARG A 198 -0.87 -14.00 0.88
N ARG A 199 -1.87 -13.17 0.60
CA ARG A 199 -3.17 -13.61 0.09
C ARG A 199 -3.10 -14.12 -1.34
N ALA A 200 -2.37 -13.42 -2.22
CA ALA A 200 -2.24 -13.79 -3.62
C ALA A 200 -1.35 -15.02 -3.84
N LYS A 201 -0.23 -15.13 -3.11
CA LYS A 201 0.75 -16.23 -3.29
C LYS A 201 0.60 -17.36 -2.27
N GLY A 202 -0.29 -17.24 -1.28
CA GLY A 202 -0.49 -18.23 -0.22
C GLY A 202 0.62 -18.29 0.82
N ARG A 203 1.70 -17.53 0.66
CA ARG A 203 2.87 -17.44 1.56
C ARG A 203 3.50 -16.05 1.50
N LEU A 204 4.33 -15.71 2.49
CA LEU A 204 5.07 -14.45 2.56
C LEU A 204 6.59 -14.69 2.77
N HIS A 205 7.09 -15.83 2.48
CA HIS A 205 8.52 -16.16 2.60
C HIS A 205 9.00 -16.94 1.39
N ARG A 206 10.33 -16.89 1.13
CA ARG A 206 10.98 -17.61 0.02
C ARG A 206 10.35 -17.27 -1.34
N LEU A 207 10.07 -15.99 -1.56
CA LEU A 207 9.63 -15.44 -2.84
C LEU A 207 10.77 -14.62 -3.46
N ASN A 208 10.84 -14.60 -4.78
CA ASN A 208 11.64 -13.64 -5.54
C ASN A 208 10.78 -12.40 -5.81
N ILE A 209 11.16 -11.26 -5.26
CA ILE A 209 10.36 -10.03 -5.32
C ILE A 209 11.19 -8.94 -5.98
N ALA A 210 10.69 -8.39 -7.09
CA ALA A 210 11.27 -7.24 -7.76
C ALA A 210 10.57 -5.95 -7.32
N ILE A 211 11.33 -4.96 -6.87
CA ILE A 211 10.87 -3.59 -6.62
C ILE A 211 11.50 -2.70 -7.68
N CYS A 212 10.65 -2.12 -8.54
CA CYS A 212 11.10 -1.48 -9.77
C CYS A 212 10.80 0.02 -9.77
N GLY A 213 11.77 0.85 -10.13
CA GLY A 213 11.57 2.26 -10.39
C GLY A 213 12.39 3.21 -9.53
N ASP A 214 11.75 4.21 -8.93
CA ASP A 214 12.40 5.25 -8.12
C ASP A 214 12.64 4.78 -6.70
N ILE A 215 13.74 4.08 -6.47
CA ILE A 215 14.12 3.55 -5.16
C ILE A 215 14.59 4.68 -4.22
N ALA A 216 15.39 5.62 -4.75
CA ALA A 216 16.05 6.65 -3.96
C ALA A 216 15.08 7.61 -3.24
N HIS A 217 13.90 7.87 -3.82
CA HIS A 217 12.93 8.80 -3.26
C HIS A 217 11.73 8.10 -2.63
N SER A 218 11.71 6.74 -2.61
CA SER A 218 10.56 5.96 -2.19
C SER A 218 10.69 5.42 -0.77
N ARG A 219 9.95 6.02 0.18
CA ARG A 219 9.74 5.43 1.51
C ARG A 219 9.03 4.07 1.46
N VAL A 220 8.25 3.82 0.40
CA VAL A 220 7.57 2.53 0.20
C VAL A 220 8.59 1.45 -0.14
N ALA A 221 9.57 1.74 -1.01
CA ALA A 221 10.67 0.82 -1.29
C ALA A 221 11.41 0.46 0.01
N ARG A 222 11.80 1.46 0.81
CA ARG A 222 12.56 1.25 2.05
C ARG A 222 11.80 0.36 3.04
N SER A 223 10.54 0.68 3.34
CA SER A 223 9.74 -0.13 4.27
C SER A 223 9.52 -1.56 3.76
N ASN A 224 9.33 -1.75 2.44
CA ASN A 224 9.18 -3.08 1.85
C ASN A 224 10.50 -3.87 1.85
N ILE A 225 11.65 -3.24 1.59
CA ILE A 225 12.97 -3.89 1.70
C ILE A 225 13.15 -4.45 3.11
N ILE A 226 12.86 -3.66 4.14
CA ILE A 226 13.01 -4.07 5.53
C ILE A 226 12.03 -5.21 5.87
N LEU A 227 10.73 -5.04 5.56
CA LEU A 227 9.70 -6.02 5.90
C LEU A 227 9.92 -7.35 5.18
N LEU A 228 10.09 -7.30 3.86
CA LEU A 228 10.20 -8.50 3.04
C LEU A 228 11.52 -9.23 3.28
N GLY A 229 12.59 -8.49 3.61
CA GLY A 229 13.86 -9.08 4.05
C GLY A 229 13.70 -9.84 5.37
N LYS A 230 13.03 -9.25 6.39
CA LYS A 230 12.70 -9.94 7.66
C LYS A 230 11.86 -11.19 7.46
N MET A 231 11.06 -11.25 6.38
CA MET A 231 10.26 -12.41 6.01
C MET A 231 10.98 -13.39 5.07
N GLU A 232 12.32 -13.33 5.02
CA GLU A 232 13.19 -14.25 4.26
C GLU A 232 12.90 -14.32 2.77
N ASN A 233 12.56 -13.20 2.13
CA ASN A 233 12.41 -13.11 0.68
C ASN A 233 13.70 -12.62 0.02
N ARG A 234 13.91 -13.06 -1.22
CA ARG A 234 14.95 -12.53 -2.10
C ARG A 234 14.45 -11.28 -2.80
N ILE A 235 15.11 -10.15 -2.54
CA ILE A 235 14.67 -8.84 -3.04
C ILE A 235 15.61 -8.38 -4.13
N ARG A 236 15.04 -7.99 -5.27
CA ARG A 236 15.74 -7.38 -6.40
C ARG A 236 15.24 -5.96 -6.58
N LEU A 237 16.15 -5.03 -6.68
CA LEU A 237 15.86 -3.63 -6.98
C LEU A 237 16.22 -3.37 -8.44
N ILE A 238 15.27 -2.87 -9.22
CA ILE A 238 15.44 -2.64 -10.65
C ILE A 238 15.15 -1.18 -10.96
N GLY A 239 16.11 -0.47 -11.56
CA GLY A 239 15.90 0.93 -11.93
C GLY A 239 17.14 1.60 -12.48
N PRO A 240 17.00 2.84 -12.96
CA PRO A 240 18.15 3.62 -13.41
C PRO A 240 19.19 3.77 -12.28
N PRO A 241 20.50 3.72 -12.59
CA PRO A 241 21.54 3.95 -11.58
C PRO A 241 21.39 5.29 -10.85
N THR A 242 20.87 6.32 -11.52
CA THR A 242 20.58 7.64 -10.94
C THR A 242 19.45 7.66 -9.89
N LEU A 243 18.59 6.65 -9.90
CA LEU A 243 17.50 6.48 -8.95
C LEU A 243 17.77 5.35 -7.94
N MET A 244 19.00 4.84 -7.90
CA MET A 244 19.43 3.82 -6.96
C MET A 244 20.28 4.46 -5.85
N PRO A 245 19.93 4.29 -4.57
CA PRO A 245 20.74 4.84 -3.47
C PRO A 245 22.12 4.20 -3.43
N ALA A 246 23.16 4.99 -3.16
CA ALA A 246 24.48 4.44 -2.90
C ALA A 246 24.45 3.52 -1.67
N GLY A 247 25.14 2.38 -1.75
CA GLY A 247 25.25 1.42 -0.65
C GLY A 247 23.98 0.57 -0.44
N ILE A 248 22.95 0.67 -1.29
CA ILE A 248 21.69 -0.05 -1.08
C ILE A 248 21.86 -1.58 -1.04
N ALA A 249 22.90 -2.12 -1.66
CA ALA A 249 23.22 -3.55 -1.65
C ALA A 249 23.57 -4.06 -0.23
N GLU A 250 24.00 -3.20 0.70
CA GLU A 250 24.28 -3.55 2.10
C GLU A 250 23.02 -4.02 2.85
N PHE A 251 21.83 -3.71 2.34
CA PHE A 251 20.55 -4.27 2.84
C PHE A 251 20.30 -5.73 2.42
N GLY A 252 21.29 -6.39 1.79
CA GLY A 252 21.14 -7.78 1.34
C GLY A 252 20.25 -7.94 0.11
N VAL A 253 20.12 -6.90 -0.70
CA VAL A 253 19.33 -6.88 -1.93
C VAL A 253 20.21 -6.98 -3.18
N GLU A 254 19.66 -7.52 -4.26
CA GLU A 254 20.31 -7.54 -5.58
C GLU A 254 19.88 -6.30 -6.37
N VAL A 255 20.81 -5.70 -7.12
CA VAL A 255 20.55 -4.48 -7.89
C VAL A 255 20.73 -4.73 -9.38
N TYR A 256 19.75 -4.31 -10.17
CA TYR A 256 19.72 -4.46 -11.63
C TYR A 256 19.39 -3.13 -12.31
N ASP A 257 20.06 -2.87 -13.43
CA ASP A 257 19.78 -1.76 -14.34
C ASP A 257 19.09 -2.22 -15.66
N ASP A 258 18.71 -3.50 -15.70
CA ASP A 258 18.04 -4.17 -16.82
C ASP A 258 16.79 -4.90 -16.34
N MET A 259 15.63 -4.56 -16.92
CA MET A 259 14.34 -5.15 -16.53
C MET A 259 14.25 -6.63 -16.83
N ALA A 260 14.74 -7.09 -17.98
CA ALA A 260 14.63 -8.49 -18.38
C ALA A 260 15.40 -9.40 -17.41
N LYS A 261 16.66 -9.01 -17.10
CA LYS A 261 17.50 -9.77 -16.16
C LYS A 261 16.95 -9.71 -14.72
N GLY A 262 16.50 -8.53 -14.30
CA GLY A 262 15.98 -8.34 -12.95
C GLY A 262 14.66 -9.06 -12.69
N LEU A 263 13.83 -9.23 -13.73
CA LEU A 263 12.53 -9.89 -13.65
C LEU A 263 12.58 -11.41 -13.83
N GLU A 264 13.72 -11.98 -14.22
CA GLU A 264 13.84 -13.42 -14.45
C GLU A 264 13.41 -14.22 -13.22
N ASP A 265 12.43 -15.11 -13.39
CA ASP A 265 11.90 -16.01 -12.34
C ASP A 265 11.35 -15.29 -11.09
N VAL A 266 10.83 -14.07 -11.23
CA VAL A 266 10.24 -13.28 -10.15
C VAL A 266 8.80 -13.71 -9.86
N ASP A 267 8.44 -13.81 -8.57
CA ASP A 267 7.07 -14.13 -8.10
C ASP A 267 6.19 -12.89 -7.99
N VAL A 268 6.79 -11.73 -7.67
CA VAL A 268 6.09 -10.46 -7.40
C VAL A 268 6.83 -9.31 -8.04
N VAL A 269 6.15 -8.52 -8.85
CA VAL A 269 6.68 -7.30 -9.46
C VAL A 269 5.99 -6.10 -8.83
N MET A 270 6.70 -5.34 -8.02
CA MET A 270 6.21 -4.11 -7.38
C MET A 270 6.75 -2.90 -8.13
N MET A 271 5.88 -2.21 -8.87
CA MET A 271 6.22 -0.98 -9.55
C MET A 271 6.09 0.22 -8.62
N LEU A 272 7.05 1.13 -8.68
CA LEU A 272 7.03 2.37 -7.90
C LEU A 272 6.72 3.56 -8.80
N ARG A 273 5.96 4.50 -8.25
CA ARG A 273 5.70 5.78 -8.90
C ARG A 273 6.99 6.58 -9.03
N LEU A 274 7.22 7.16 -10.20
CA LEU A 274 8.29 8.13 -10.41
C LEU A 274 7.95 9.44 -9.69
N GLN A 275 8.71 9.77 -8.63
CA GLN A 275 8.40 10.90 -7.72
C GLN A 275 9.04 12.20 -8.19
N ARG A 276 8.62 12.71 -9.35
CA ARG A 276 9.21 13.91 -9.99
C ARG A 276 9.22 15.14 -9.08
N GLU A 277 8.23 15.26 -8.21
CA GLU A 277 8.13 16.35 -7.22
C GLU A 277 9.20 16.30 -6.12
N ARG A 278 9.97 15.22 -6.04
CA ARG A 278 11.08 15.04 -5.10
C ARG A 278 12.45 15.01 -5.78
N MET A 279 12.47 15.23 -7.09
CA MET A 279 13.68 15.20 -7.90
C MET A 279 14.12 16.64 -8.21
N ASP A 280 15.24 17.06 -7.61
CA ASP A 280 15.90 18.30 -7.96
C ASP A 280 17.00 17.98 -8.99
N GLY A 281 16.70 18.09 -10.30
CA GLY A 281 17.66 17.88 -11.39
C GLY A 281 17.33 16.77 -12.39
N GLY A 282 18.29 16.42 -13.24
CA GLY A 282 18.16 15.52 -14.38
C GLY A 282 18.36 14.03 -14.05
N PHE A 283 17.55 13.46 -13.15
CA PHE A 283 17.67 12.04 -12.76
C PHE A 283 17.26 11.07 -13.88
N ILE A 284 16.42 11.52 -14.79
CA ILE A 284 15.98 10.76 -15.96
C ILE A 284 16.01 11.65 -17.21
N PRO A 285 16.42 11.14 -18.39
CA PRO A 285 16.45 11.95 -19.61
C PRO A 285 15.06 12.41 -20.07
N SER A 286 14.10 11.49 -20.09
CA SER A 286 12.71 11.75 -20.40
C SER A 286 11.80 10.65 -19.85
N THR A 287 10.49 10.93 -19.70
CA THR A 287 9.49 9.93 -19.31
C THR A 287 9.33 8.83 -20.37
N ARG A 288 9.50 9.18 -21.66
CA ARG A 288 9.40 8.21 -22.76
C ARG A 288 10.56 7.20 -22.73
N GLU A 289 11.79 7.69 -22.52
CA GLU A 289 12.97 6.82 -22.40
C GLU A 289 12.90 5.98 -21.12
N TYR A 290 12.46 6.58 -20.02
CA TYR A 290 12.22 5.84 -18.78
C TYR A 290 11.22 4.70 -19.00
N TYR A 291 10.06 4.96 -19.63
CA TYR A 291 9.07 3.92 -19.93
C TYR A 291 9.66 2.80 -20.81
N HIS A 292 10.38 3.18 -21.84
CA HIS A 292 11.01 2.21 -22.75
C HIS A 292 11.96 1.26 -22.01
N ARG A 293 12.76 1.78 -21.08
CA ARG A 293 13.77 0.97 -20.35
C ARG A 293 13.23 0.31 -19.10
N PHE A 294 12.42 1.02 -18.30
CA PHE A 294 12.02 0.63 -16.94
C PHE A 294 10.51 0.62 -16.70
N GLY A 295 9.68 1.09 -17.62
CA GLY A 295 8.24 0.94 -17.55
C GLY A 295 7.84 -0.52 -17.79
N LEU A 296 6.93 -1.05 -16.97
CA LEU A 296 6.45 -2.42 -17.07
C LEU A 296 5.36 -2.54 -18.14
N ASP A 297 5.59 -3.39 -19.11
CA ASP A 297 4.67 -3.83 -20.15
C ASP A 297 4.56 -5.36 -20.17
N ALA A 298 3.75 -5.91 -21.06
CA ALA A 298 3.52 -7.35 -21.16
C ALA A 298 4.81 -8.11 -21.57
N ASP A 299 5.63 -7.52 -22.46
CA ASP A 299 6.86 -8.16 -22.93
C ASP A 299 7.86 -8.27 -21.79
N LYS A 300 8.10 -7.20 -21.02
CA LYS A 300 8.98 -7.24 -19.85
C LYS A 300 8.44 -8.16 -18.76
N LEU A 301 7.12 -8.15 -18.51
CA LEU A 301 6.51 -9.06 -17.54
C LEU A 301 6.65 -10.54 -17.94
N SER A 302 6.80 -10.85 -19.22
CA SER A 302 6.98 -12.22 -19.69
C SER A 302 8.26 -12.90 -19.17
N HIS A 303 9.27 -12.15 -18.71
CA HIS A 303 10.47 -12.67 -18.06
C HIS A 303 10.21 -13.16 -16.62
N ALA A 304 9.16 -12.65 -15.97
CA ALA A 304 8.75 -13.14 -14.65
C ALA A 304 7.99 -14.47 -14.75
N LYS A 305 7.76 -15.11 -13.62
CA LYS A 305 6.97 -16.35 -13.58
C LYS A 305 5.58 -16.16 -14.21
N PRO A 306 5.02 -17.20 -14.85
CA PRO A 306 3.69 -17.12 -15.46
C PRO A 306 2.58 -16.71 -14.49
N ASP A 307 2.73 -17.00 -13.18
CA ASP A 307 1.83 -16.64 -12.10
C ASP A 307 2.30 -15.41 -11.30
N ALA A 308 3.31 -14.68 -11.77
CA ALA A 308 3.78 -13.47 -11.08
C ALA A 308 2.68 -12.42 -10.99
N ILE A 309 2.57 -11.80 -9.82
CA ILE A 309 1.61 -10.72 -9.58
C ILE A 309 2.26 -9.35 -9.75
N VAL A 310 1.45 -8.38 -10.17
CA VAL A 310 1.87 -6.98 -10.37
C VAL A 310 1.23 -6.11 -9.31
N MET A 311 2.05 -5.31 -8.64
CA MET A 311 1.67 -4.41 -7.54
C MET A 311 2.09 -2.96 -7.83
N HIS A 312 1.36 -2.01 -7.25
CA HIS A 312 1.70 -0.59 -7.30
C HIS A 312 1.07 0.16 -6.10
N PRO A 313 1.82 0.91 -5.29
CA PRO A 313 1.29 1.59 -4.09
C PRO A 313 0.36 2.77 -4.43
N GLY A 314 0.29 3.15 -5.71
CA GLY A 314 -0.50 4.28 -6.21
C GLY A 314 -0.06 5.67 -5.67
N PRO A 315 -0.46 6.76 -6.33
CA PRO A 315 -1.09 6.79 -7.65
C PRO A 315 -0.13 6.30 -8.73
N MET A 316 -0.64 5.66 -9.77
CA MET A 316 0.19 5.26 -10.91
C MET A 316 0.14 6.31 -12.01
N ASN A 317 1.26 6.50 -12.72
CA ASN A 317 1.32 7.26 -13.96
C ASN A 317 1.32 6.25 -15.12
N ARG A 318 0.14 6.01 -15.69
CA ARG A 318 -0.03 5.08 -16.82
C ARG A 318 0.81 5.54 -18.01
N GLY A 319 1.54 4.62 -18.63
CA GLY A 319 2.47 4.92 -19.72
C GLY A 319 3.79 5.56 -19.28
N VAL A 320 4.09 5.58 -17.97
CA VAL A 320 5.38 6.02 -17.41
C VAL A 320 6.07 4.89 -16.66
N GLU A 321 5.51 4.41 -15.55
CA GLU A 321 6.08 3.26 -14.83
C GLU A 321 5.38 1.94 -15.14
N ILE A 322 4.14 1.98 -15.63
CA ILE A 322 3.36 0.77 -15.96
C ILE A 322 2.44 1.04 -17.15
N ASP A 323 2.28 0.04 -18.01
CA ASP A 323 1.27 0.05 -19.07
C ASP A 323 -0.16 0.00 -18.48
N GLY A 324 -1.07 0.77 -19.08
CA GLY A 324 -2.45 0.89 -18.60
C GLY A 324 -3.22 -0.43 -18.66
N THR A 325 -3.03 -1.21 -19.73
CA THR A 325 -3.73 -2.49 -19.92
C THR A 325 -3.25 -3.53 -18.92
N LEU A 326 -1.95 -3.53 -18.62
CA LEU A 326 -1.37 -4.41 -17.60
C LEU A 326 -1.82 -4.04 -16.18
N ALA A 327 -1.92 -2.73 -15.88
CA ALA A 327 -2.41 -2.28 -14.57
C ALA A 327 -3.86 -2.72 -14.30
N ASP A 328 -4.65 -2.90 -15.35
CA ASP A 328 -6.06 -3.32 -15.30
C ASP A 328 -6.26 -4.83 -15.56
N ASP A 329 -5.19 -5.60 -15.78
CA ASP A 329 -5.27 -7.05 -16.00
C ASP A 329 -5.65 -7.77 -14.70
N ILE A 330 -6.89 -8.22 -14.62
CA ILE A 330 -7.46 -8.92 -13.47
C ILE A 330 -6.78 -10.25 -13.10
N ASN A 331 -5.96 -10.82 -13.99
CA ASN A 331 -5.26 -12.09 -13.75
C ASN A 331 -3.87 -11.87 -13.13
N ARG A 332 -3.30 -10.69 -13.31
CA ARG A 332 -1.93 -10.39 -12.89
C ARG A 332 -1.84 -9.23 -11.90
N SER A 333 -2.68 -8.20 -12.07
CA SER A 333 -2.67 -7.00 -11.24
C SER A 333 -3.49 -7.18 -9.96
N VAL A 334 -2.85 -6.95 -8.81
CA VAL A 334 -3.48 -6.94 -7.49
C VAL A 334 -3.51 -5.52 -6.88
N ILE A 335 -3.44 -4.49 -7.73
CA ILE A 335 -3.36 -3.08 -7.32
C ILE A 335 -4.63 -2.64 -6.57
N GLN A 336 -5.80 -3.13 -6.99
CA GLN A 336 -7.06 -2.84 -6.30
C GLN A 336 -7.16 -3.58 -4.97
N ASP A 337 -6.67 -4.82 -4.89
CA ASP A 337 -6.62 -5.59 -3.66
C ASP A 337 -5.74 -4.90 -2.61
N GLN A 338 -4.62 -4.26 -3.01
CA GLN A 338 -3.78 -3.46 -2.11
C GLN A 338 -4.59 -2.35 -1.42
N VAL A 339 -5.53 -1.70 -2.11
CA VAL A 339 -6.37 -0.65 -1.52
C VAL A 339 -7.29 -1.22 -0.44
N GLU A 340 -7.90 -2.36 -0.71
CA GLU A 340 -8.76 -3.08 0.26
C GLU A 340 -7.95 -3.51 1.49
N MET A 341 -6.80 -4.16 1.29
CA MET A 341 -5.90 -4.59 2.37
C MET A 341 -5.45 -3.40 3.21
N GLY A 342 -5.35 -2.22 2.60
CA GLY A 342 -4.94 -0.99 3.28
C GLY A 342 -5.85 -0.59 4.44
N VAL A 343 -7.16 -0.72 4.31
CA VAL A 343 -8.11 -0.42 5.39
C VAL A 343 -7.97 -1.46 6.52
N ALA A 344 -7.92 -2.74 6.17
CA ALA A 344 -7.84 -3.83 7.15
C ALA A 344 -6.54 -3.80 7.98
N VAL A 345 -5.39 -3.54 7.34
CA VAL A 345 -4.10 -3.40 8.03
C VAL A 345 -4.09 -2.20 8.98
N ARG A 346 -4.69 -1.06 8.59
CA ARG A 346 -4.80 0.11 9.45
C ARG A 346 -5.72 -0.16 10.64
N MET A 347 -6.81 -0.89 10.44
CA MET A 347 -7.66 -1.35 11.55
C MET A 347 -6.87 -2.23 12.52
N ALA A 348 -6.14 -3.22 12.03
CA ALA A 348 -5.33 -4.11 12.87
C ALA A 348 -4.25 -3.36 13.65
N ALA A 349 -3.53 -2.44 12.99
CA ALA A 349 -2.49 -1.64 13.64
C ALA A 349 -3.06 -0.76 14.77
N MET A 350 -4.18 -0.07 14.52
CA MET A 350 -4.83 0.77 15.53
C MET A 350 -5.42 -0.04 16.67
N ASP A 351 -6.00 -1.21 16.40
CA ASP A 351 -6.50 -2.12 17.44
C ASP A 351 -5.37 -2.57 18.38
N LEU A 352 -4.24 -3.05 17.83
CA LEU A 352 -3.10 -3.48 18.65
C LEU A 352 -2.54 -2.35 19.50
N LEU A 353 -2.37 -1.16 18.94
CA LEU A 353 -1.89 0.01 19.69
C LEU A 353 -2.87 0.42 20.79
N ALA A 354 -4.17 0.40 20.53
CA ALA A 354 -5.19 0.74 21.51
C ALA A 354 -5.27 -0.26 22.69
N ARG A 355 -5.09 -1.54 22.40
CA ARG A 355 -5.01 -2.57 23.46
C ARG A 355 -3.83 -2.33 24.39
N ASN A 356 -2.65 -2.01 23.84
CA ASN A 356 -1.48 -1.68 24.64
C ASN A 356 -1.70 -0.42 25.45
N LEU A 357 -2.32 0.62 24.88
CA LEU A 357 -2.65 1.84 25.61
C LEU A 357 -3.56 1.57 26.81
N ARG A 358 -4.60 0.73 26.61
CA ARG A 358 -5.53 0.34 27.69
C ARG A 358 -4.86 -0.49 28.77
N SER A 359 -3.96 -1.41 28.40
CA SER A 359 -3.24 -2.24 29.37
C SER A 359 -2.35 -1.40 30.27
N VAL A 360 -1.66 -0.40 29.73
CA VAL A 360 -0.82 0.53 30.48
C VAL A 360 -1.68 1.41 31.41
N ARG A 361 -2.83 1.92 30.95
CA ARG A 361 -3.75 2.74 31.77
C ARG A 361 -4.45 1.93 32.85
N GLY A 362 -4.73 0.66 32.62
CA GLY A 362 -5.36 -0.25 33.61
C GLY A 362 -4.38 -0.79 34.64
N ALA A 363 -3.08 -0.67 34.40
CA ALA A 363 -2.02 -1.06 35.34
C ALA A 363 -1.51 0.11 36.22
N ALA A 364 -1.91 1.35 35.90
CA ALA A 364 -1.60 2.57 36.64
C ALA A 364 -2.74 2.95 37.58
#